data_42202be0ff5d85a65679099b7e6202e9
#
_entry.id   42202be0ff5d85a65679099b7e6202e9
#
_cell.length_a   1.000
_cell.length_b   1.000
_cell.length_c   1.000
_cell.angle_alpha   90.00
_cell.angle_beta   90.00
_cell.angle_gamma   90.00
#
_symmetry.space_group_name_H-M   'P 1'
#
loop_
_entity.id
_entity.type
_entity.pdbx_description
1 polymer ?
#
loop_
_entity_poly.entity_id
_entity_poly.type
_entity_poly.pdbx_seq_one_letter_code
_entity_poly.pdbx_strand_id
1 'polypeptide(L)'
;MDAVAPKDRDLAFVFQSYALYPHLSAYDNIAAPLIMRELTSVERLPVIGALLPGAVQRNRSIDERVRQTSALLKLDAVLDRRPAALSGGQRQRVALGRAMVRKPKIFLMDEPLANLDAALRIHTRSEIARLHKEMGTTTLFVTHDQAEAAALSDRIAIMFGGEIRQVAKPADLYRDPADLDVARFLAQPFLNELAVTGPIGGGLTVGNSRIIIRDALGSREGGTLAFRPEHASLVCPDQPGALQVQVARIEYAGTDAYVFADAEVGAQFVIRITAERAQSLRGGESLGLDIDSEKAWFFPSNGSRQRRDHSWAA
;
A
#
# COMPACT_ATOMS: atom_id res chain seq x y z
N MET A 1 -12.21 -12.96 21.81
CA MET A 1 -10.87 -13.44 21.38
C MET A 1 -9.85 -13.44 22.52
N ASP A 2 -9.96 -12.55 23.48
CA ASP A 2 -8.96 -12.42 24.56
C ASP A 2 -8.88 -13.63 25.50
N ALA A 3 -9.99 -14.38 25.65
CA ALA A 3 -10.05 -15.61 26.44
C ALA A 3 -9.45 -16.86 25.73
N VAL A 4 -9.10 -16.75 24.45
CA VAL A 4 -8.55 -17.89 23.66
C VAL A 4 -7.04 -17.80 23.64
N ALA A 5 -6.35 -18.87 24.04
CA ALA A 5 -4.88 -18.90 24.00
C ALA A 5 -4.38 -18.68 22.55
N PRO A 6 -3.26 -17.97 22.32
CA PRO A 6 -2.75 -17.64 20.99
C PRO A 6 -2.61 -18.83 20.04
N LYS A 7 -2.20 -19.98 20.56
CA LYS A 7 -2.04 -21.24 19.81
C LYS A 7 -3.36 -21.80 19.24
N ASP A 8 -4.50 -21.43 19.84
CA ASP A 8 -5.83 -21.94 19.53
C ASP A 8 -6.69 -20.93 18.74
N ARG A 9 -6.15 -19.75 18.42
CA ARG A 9 -6.88 -18.66 17.73
C ARG A 9 -7.12 -18.89 16.24
N ASP A 10 -6.64 -19.97 15.68
CA ASP A 10 -6.78 -20.30 14.26
C ASP A 10 -6.31 -19.17 13.31
N LEU A 11 -5.27 -18.46 13.71
CA LEU A 11 -4.59 -17.45 12.91
C LEU A 11 -3.20 -17.94 12.48
N ALA A 12 -2.73 -17.46 11.33
CA ALA A 12 -1.35 -17.61 10.90
C ALA A 12 -0.68 -16.23 10.82
N PHE A 13 0.58 -16.17 11.22
CA PHE A 13 1.38 -14.95 11.19
C PHE A 13 2.60 -15.14 10.30
N VAL A 14 2.83 -14.21 9.39
CA VAL A 14 4.04 -14.12 8.56
C VAL A 14 4.80 -12.88 8.96
N PHE A 15 5.97 -13.06 9.57
CA PHE A 15 6.83 -11.98 10.05
C PHE A 15 7.66 -11.37 8.92
N GLN A 16 8.05 -10.12 9.06
CA GLN A 16 8.93 -9.40 8.14
C GLN A 16 10.27 -10.14 7.89
N SER A 17 10.86 -10.74 8.94
CA SER A 17 12.10 -11.52 8.84
C SER A 17 11.89 -12.97 8.41
N TYR A 18 10.64 -13.35 8.03
CA TYR A 18 10.19 -14.71 7.75
C TYR A 18 10.26 -15.66 8.96
N ALA A 19 11.09 -15.40 9.96
CA ALA A 19 11.29 -16.19 11.20
C ALA A 19 11.36 -17.70 10.94
N LEU A 20 12.08 -18.13 9.89
CA LEU A 20 12.31 -19.55 9.60
C LEU A 20 13.26 -20.16 10.61
N TYR A 21 13.03 -21.43 10.95
CA TYR A 21 13.96 -22.20 11.77
C TYR A 21 15.21 -22.56 10.96
N PRO A 22 16.39 -21.99 11.27
CA PRO A 22 17.57 -22.09 10.38
C PRO A 22 18.17 -23.49 10.30
N HIS A 23 17.93 -24.31 11.31
CA HIS A 23 18.42 -25.69 11.42
C HIS A 23 17.49 -26.71 10.74
N LEU A 24 16.26 -26.33 10.41
CA LEU A 24 15.28 -27.16 9.74
C LEU A 24 15.32 -26.99 8.23
N SER A 25 14.97 -28.02 7.46
CA SER A 25 14.76 -27.94 6.02
C SER A 25 13.53 -27.07 5.69
N ALA A 26 13.32 -26.74 4.40
CA ALA A 26 12.10 -26.08 3.95
C ALA A 26 10.86 -26.93 4.25
N TYR A 27 10.95 -28.25 4.02
CA TYR A 27 9.90 -29.21 4.37
C TYR A 27 9.57 -29.15 5.86
N ASP A 28 10.57 -29.27 6.73
CA ASP A 28 10.37 -29.28 8.17
C ASP A 28 9.83 -27.94 8.71
N ASN A 29 10.26 -26.82 8.12
CA ASN A 29 9.69 -25.52 8.42
C ASN A 29 8.18 -25.47 8.13
N ILE A 30 7.74 -26.00 6.97
CA ILE A 30 6.33 -26.05 6.61
C ILE A 30 5.57 -27.04 7.48
N ALA A 31 6.16 -28.20 7.79
CA ALA A 31 5.54 -29.26 8.58
C ALA A 31 5.41 -28.91 10.08
N ALA A 32 6.32 -28.07 10.61
CA ALA A 32 6.43 -27.80 12.04
C ALA A 32 5.10 -27.46 12.75
N PRO A 33 4.24 -26.55 12.22
CA PRO A 33 2.98 -26.22 12.88
C PRO A 33 2.01 -27.40 12.97
N LEU A 34 2.03 -28.32 12.01
CA LEU A 34 1.20 -29.53 12.00
C LEU A 34 1.72 -30.54 12.99
N ILE A 35 3.04 -30.78 12.98
CA ILE A 35 3.71 -31.69 13.92
C ILE A 35 3.43 -31.25 15.35
N MET A 36 3.51 -29.94 15.64
CA MET A 36 3.26 -29.41 16.98
C MET A 36 1.80 -29.51 17.41
N ARG A 37 0.85 -29.45 16.49
CA ARG A 37 -0.58 -29.49 16.80
C ARG A 37 -1.15 -30.90 16.83
N GLU A 38 -0.71 -31.78 15.94
CA GLU A 38 -1.35 -33.06 15.67
C GLU A 38 -0.62 -34.27 16.29
N LEU A 39 0.68 -34.11 16.62
CA LEU A 39 1.45 -35.17 17.26
C LEU A 39 1.70 -34.88 18.74
N THR A 40 1.52 -35.90 19.58
CA THR A 40 1.90 -35.85 21.00
C THR A 40 3.43 -35.84 21.16
N SER A 41 3.93 -35.47 22.34
CA SER A 41 5.37 -35.42 22.61
C SER A 41 6.06 -36.81 22.38
N VAL A 42 5.38 -37.88 22.62
CA VAL A 42 5.90 -39.25 22.39
C VAL A 42 5.95 -39.59 20.91
N GLU A 43 4.93 -39.20 20.15
CA GLU A 43 4.84 -39.43 18.70
C GLU A 43 5.83 -38.61 17.88
N ARG A 44 6.37 -37.54 18.45
CA ARG A 44 7.46 -36.72 17.83
C ARG A 44 8.83 -37.36 17.95
N LEU A 45 8.98 -38.42 18.78
CA LEU A 45 10.25 -39.12 18.92
C LEU A 45 10.48 -40.00 17.67
N PRO A 46 11.65 -39.88 17.01
CA PRO A 46 11.87 -40.51 15.68
C PRO A 46 11.65 -42.00 15.62
N VAL A 47 12.02 -42.72 16.68
CA VAL A 47 11.91 -44.19 16.72
C VAL A 47 10.55 -44.64 17.29
N ILE A 48 10.12 -44.07 18.41
CA ILE A 48 8.89 -44.48 19.11
C ILE A 48 7.67 -44.06 18.32
N GLY A 49 7.68 -42.83 17.73
CA GLY A 49 6.58 -42.33 16.92
C GLY A 49 6.31 -43.17 15.68
N ALA A 50 7.37 -43.73 15.06
CA ALA A 50 7.22 -44.62 13.91
C ALA A 50 6.56 -45.96 14.22
N LEU A 51 6.58 -46.39 15.48
CA LEU A 51 5.98 -47.67 15.93
C LEU A 51 4.52 -47.54 16.38
N LEU A 52 4.02 -46.32 16.57
CA LEU A 52 2.66 -46.07 17.04
C LEU A 52 1.70 -46.01 15.83
N PRO A 53 0.70 -46.96 15.73
CA PRO A 53 -0.18 -47.06 14.55
C PRO A 53 -0.89 -45.75 14.18
N GLY A 54 -1.32 -44.97 15.18
CA GLY A 54 -1.97 -43.70 14.96
C GLY A 54 -1.01 -42.56 14.49
N ALA A 55 0.27 -42.61 14.86
CA ALA A 55 1.28 -41.65 14.46
C ALA A 55 1.68 -41.80 12.99
N VAL A 56 1.76 -43.03 12.49
CA VAL A 56 2.05 -43.30 11.07
C VAL A 56 1.02 -42.67 10.15
N GLN A 57 -0.26 -42.81 10.47
CA GLN A 57 -1.34 -42.25 9.68
C GLN A 57 -1.34 -40.70 9.73
N ARG A 58 -1.10 -40.12 10.92
CA ARG A 58 -0.98 -38.66 11.07
C ARG A 58 0.23 -38.10 10.30
N ASN A 59 1.38 -38.74 10.39
CA ASN A 59 2.58 -38.34 9.64
C ASN A 59 2.33 -38.36 8.13
N ARG A 60 1.62 -39.38 7.62
CA ARG A 60 1.22 -39.45 6.20
C ARG A 60 0.31 -38.29 5.80
N SER A 61 -0.68 -37.96 6.62
CA SER A 61 -1.56 -36.82 6.39
C SER A 61 -0.78 -35.50 6.41
N ILE A 62 0.21 -35.34 7.31
CA ILE A 62 1.09 -34.17 7.36
C ILE A 62 1.91 -34.07 6.08
N ASP A 63 2.54 -35.19 5.64
CA ASP A 63 3.34 -35.18 4.39
C ASP A 63 2.49 -34.80 3.17
N GLU A 64 1.29 -35.37 3.04
CA GLU A 64 0.37 -35.02 1.94
C GLU A 64 0.04 -33.53 1.92
N ARG A 65 -0.27 -32.92 3.08
CA ARG A 65 -0.59 -31.49 3.20
C ARG A 65 0.63 -30.60 2.91
N VAL A 66 1.80 -30.99 3.38
CA VAL A 66 3.06 -30.26 3.10
C VAL A 66 3.36 -30.28 1.61
N ARG A 67 3.25 -31.44 0.94
CA ARG A 67 3.47 -31.56 -0.50
C ARG A 67 2.45 -30.78 -1.32
N GLN A 68 1.18 -30.81 -0.96
CA GLN A 68 0.15 -29.98 -1.60
C GLN A 68 0.47 -28.49 -1.47
N THR A 69 0.88 -28.04 -0.28
CA THR A 69 1.27 -26.65 -0.03
C THR A 69 2.55 -26.28 -0.81
N SER A 70 3.52 -27.19 -0.86
CA SER A 70 4.76 -27.03 -1.61
C SER A 70 4.51 -26.86 -3.11
N ALA A 71 3.68 -27.73 -3.69
CA ALA A 71 3.32 -27.66 -5.12
C ALA A 71 2.65 -26.32 -5.46
N LEU A 72 1.71 -25.85 -4.63
CA LEU A 72 1.04 -24.56 -4.80
C LEU A 72 2.05 -23.40 -4.82
N LEU A 73 3.09 -23.48 -3.98
CA LEU A 73 4.12 -22.44 -3.81
C LEU A 73 5.35 -22.68 -4.70
N LYS A 74 5.36 -23.72 -5.53
CA LYS A 74 6.49 -24.10 -6.41
C LYS A 74 7.80 -24.29 -5.64
N LEU A 75 7.75 -25.04 -4.53
CA LEU A 75 8.87 -25.30 -3.63
C LEU A 75 9.42 -26.74 -3.74
N ASP A 76 8.80 -27.62 -4.55
CA ASP A 76 9.11 -29.06 -4.58
C ASP A 76 10.61 -29.35 -4.79
N ALA A 77 11.28 -28.60 -5.65
CA ALA A 77 12.71 -28.77 -5.96
C ALA A 77 13.66 -28.32 -4.83
N VAL A 78 13.14 -27.69 -3.77
CA VAL A 78 13.97 -27.09 -2.71
C VAL A 78 13.55 -27.51 -1.28
N LEU A 79 12.63 -28.48 -1.17
CA LEU A 79 12.10 -28.92 0.13
C LEU A 79 13.17 -29.39 1.10
N ASP A 80 14.21 -30.05 0.61
CA ASP A 80 15.30 -30.59 1.44
C ASP A 80 16.36 -29.53 1.83
N ARG A 81 16.27 -28.30 1.25
CA ARG A 81 17.24 -27.25 1.52
C ARG A 81 16.93 -26.52 2.83
N ARG A 82 18.01 -26.12 3.53
CA ARG A 82 17.90 -25.23 4.68
C ARG A 82 17.74 -23.76 4.26
N PRO A 83 17.19 -22.89 5.12
CA PRO A 83 16.99 -21.47 4.80
C PRO A 83 18.21 -20.74 4.26
N ALA A 84 19.41 -21.08 4.73
CA ALA A 84 20.66 -20.49 4.26
C ALA A 84 20.98 -20.79 2.76
N ALA A 85 20.44 -21.90 2.21
CA ALA A 85 20.63 -22.31 0.83
C ALA A 85 19.45 -21.89 -0.08
N LEU A 86 18.52 -21.06 0.42
CA LEU A 86 17.34 -20.56 -0.30
C LEU A 86 17.54 -19.10 -0.72
N SER A 87 17.00 -18.72 -1.89
CA SER A 87 16.88 -17.31 -2.26
C SER A 87 15.87 -16.55 -1.35
N GLY A 88 15.89 -15.22 -1.37
CA GLY A 88 14.95 -14.38 -0.62
C GLY A 88 13.49 -14.77 -0.87
N GLY A 89 13.09 -14.86 -2.13
CA GLY A 89 11.74 -15.26 -2.52
C GLY A 89 11.39 -16.70 -2.14
N GLN A 90 12.37 -17.63 -2.16
CA GLN A 90 12.14 -19.00 -1.68
C GLN A 90 11.93 -19.05 -0.17
N ARG A 91 12.73 -18.30 0.61
CA ARG A 91 12.52 -18.17 2.07
C ARG A 91 11.14 -17.65 2.40
N GLN A 92 10.70 -16.62 1.69
CA GLN A 92 9.37 -16.05 1.85
C GLN A 92 8.26 -17.06 1.56
N ARG A 93 8.36 -17.80 0.43
CA ARG A 93 7.38 -18.85 0.09
C ARG A 93 7.37 -19.96 1.14
N VAL A 94 8.50 -20.34 1.71
CA VAL A 94 8.55 -21.30 2.83
C VAL A 94 7.82 -20.75 4.06
N ALA A 95 8.03 -19.48 4.42
CA ALA A 95 7.31 -18.86 5.52
C ALA A 95 5.79 -18.79 5.28
N LEU A 96 5.40 -18.47 4.04
CA LEU A 96 4.01 -18.48 3.62
C LEU A 96 3.43 -19.91 3.69
N GLY A 97 4.16 -20.91 3.21
CA GLY A 97 3.77 -22.33 3.28
C GLY A 97 3.57 -22.79 4.72
N ARG A 98 4.48 -22.43 5.61
CA ARG A 98 4.35 -22.71 7.06
C ARG A 98 3.08 -22.10 7.66
N ALA A 99 2.70 -20.90 7.20
CA ALA A 99 1.48 -20.27 7.64
C ALA A 99 0.22 -20.93 7.04
N MET A 100 0.25 -21.25 5.73
CA MET A 100 -0.87 -21.78 4.96
C MET A 100 -1.23 -23.24 5.29
N VAL A 101 -0.25 -24.07 5.61
CA VAL A 101 -0.44 -25.53 5.79
C VAL A 101 -1.48 -25.88 6.86
N ARG A 102 -1.73 -24.96 7.80
CA ARG A 102 -2.76 -25.07 8.85
C ARG A 102 -4.17 -24.72 8.37
N LYS A 103 -4.33 -24.17 7.15
CA LYS A 103 -5.59 -23.61 6.63
C LYS A 103 -6.25 -22.65 7.65
N PRO A 104 -5.56 -21.57 8.06
CA PRO A 104 -6.07 -20.65 9.08
C PRO A 104 -7.27 -19.88 8.58
N LYS A 105 -8.10 -19.37 9.51
CA LYS A 105 -9.24 -18.49 9.17
C LYS A 105 -8.80 -17.07 8.87
N ILE A 106 -7.67 -16.64 9.42
CA ILE A 106 -7.14 -15.27 9.25
C ILE A 106 -5.62 -15.36 9.06
N PHE A 107 -5.13 -14.63 8.06
CA PHE A 107 -3.70 -14.36 7.87
C PHE A 107 -3.35 -12.96 8.39
N LEU A 108 -2.26 -12.89 9.13
CA LEU A 108 -1.62 -11.64 9.52
C LEU A 108 -0.24 -11.60 8.85
N MET A 109 0.00 -10.59 8.00
CA MET A 109 1.27 -10.43 7.29
C MET A 109 1.87 -9.06 7.63
N ASP A 110 3.06 -9.09 8.22
CA ASP A 110 3.79 -7.89 8.64
C ASP A 110 4.95 -7.65 7.69
N GLU A 111 4.81 -6.65 6.82
CA GLU A 111 5.78 -6.24 5.79
C GLU A 111 6.45 -7.42 5.03
N PRO A 112 5.70 -8.37 4.50
CA PRO A 112 6.28 -9.61 3.98
C PRO A 112 7.15 -9.42 2.73
N LEU A 113 7.10 -8.26 2.07
CA LEU A 113 7.86 -7.95 0.85
C LEU A 113 9.04 -6.99 1.08
N ALA A 114 9.21 -6.44 2.29
CA ALA A 114 10.21 -5.42 2.57
C ALA A 114 11.66 -5.83 2.26
N ASN A 115 11.98 -7.12 2.45
CA ASN A 115 13.34 -7.65 2.30
C ASN A 115 13.67 -8.17 0.88
N LEU A 116 12.86 -7.80 -0.13
CA LEU A 116 13.05 -8.20 -1.52
C LEU A 116 13.57 -7.04 -2.37
N ASP A 117 14.39 -7.36 -3.36
CA ASP A 117 14.73 -6.40 -4.41
C ASP A 117 13.50 -6.00 -5.25
N ALA A 118 13.57 -4.88 -5.97
CA ALA A 118 12.42 -4.31 -6.67
C ALA A 118 11.79 -5.26 -7.70
N ALA A 119 12.60 -5.98 -8.47
CA ALA A 119 12.10 -6.90 -9.51
C ALA A 119 11.41 -8.12 -8.89
N LEU A 120 12.03 -8.71 -7.86
CA LEU A 120 11.48 -9.85 -7.14
C LEU A 120 10.22 -9.46 -6.36
N ARG A 121 10.16 -8.22 -5.82
CA ARG A 121 8.99 -7.69 -5.11
C ARG A 121 7.76 -7.62 -6.02
N ILE A 122 7.91 -7.11 -7.25
CA ILE A 122 6.80 -7.05 -8.23
C ILE A 122 6.27 -8.45 -8.54
N HIS A 123 7.17 -9.39 -8.81
CA HIS A 123 6.78 -10.77 -9.11
C HIS A 123 6.09 -11.45 -7.91
N THR A 124 6.66 -11.32 -6.72
CA THR A 124 6.13 -11.95 -5.51
C THR A 124 4.80 -11.34 -5.08
N ARG A 125 4.61 -10.02 -5.26
CA ARG A 125 3.32 -9.35 -5.05
C ARG A 125 2.21 -9.99 -5.88
N SER A 126 2.46 -10.21 -7.17
CA SER A 126 1.49 -10.87 -8.06
C SER A 126 1.19 -12.31 -7.65
N GLU A 127 2.19 -13.06 -7.17
CA GLU A 127 1.98 -14.41 -6.65
C GLU A 127 1.14 -14.41 -5.36
N ILE A 128 1.42 -13.49 -4.41
CA ILE A 128 0.63 -13.35 -3.18
C ILE A 128 -0.82 -12.98 -3.50
N ALA A 129 -1.05 -12.03 -4.43
CA ALA A 129 -2.40 -11.66 -4.85
C ALA A 129 -3.18 -12.86 -5.40
N ARG A 130 -2.54 -13.68 -6.24
CA ARG A 130 -3.13 -14.91 -6.78
C ARG A 130 -3.46 -15.92 -5.67
N LEU A 131 -2.50 -16.18 -4.79
CA LEU A 131 -2.67 -17.12 -3.67
C LEU A 131 -3.77 -16.67 -2.71
N HIS A 132 -3.82 -15.38 -2.37
CA HIS A 132 -4.89 -14.80 -1.54
C HIS A 132 -6.27 -15.06 -2.14
N LYS A 133 -6.42 -14.81 -3.46
CA LYS A 133 -7.67 -15.07 -4.18
C LYS A 133 -8.05 -16.54 -4.22
N GLU A 134 -7.07 -17.45 -4.42
CA GLU A 134 -7.29 -18.91 -4.42
C GLU A 134 -7.67 -19.43 -3.03
N MET A 135 -7.10 -18.87 -1.97
CA MET A 135 -7.39 -19.28 -0.60
C MET A 135 -8.74 -18.81 -0.07
N GLY A 136 -9.26 -17.69 -0.54
CA GLY A 136 -10.50 -17.09 -0.05
C GLY A 136 -10.49 -16.76 1.45
N THR A 137 -9.31 -16.54 2.04
CA THR A 137 -9.12 -16.36 3.49
C THR A 137 -8.95 -14.88 3.80
N THR A 138 -9.56 -14.40 4.88
CA THR A 138 -9.36 -13.02 5.34
C THR A 138 -7.89 -12.77 5.67
N THR A 139 -7.30 -11.74 5.08
CA THR A 139 -5.90 -11.36 5.29
C THR A 139 -5.81 -9.93 5.77
N LEU A 140 -5.07 -9.71 6.86
CA LEU A 140 -4.62 -8.39 7.29
C LEU A 140 -3.15 -8.24 6.89
N PHE A 141 -2.88 -7.26 6.02
CA PHE A 141 -1.56 -7.01 5.45
C PHE A 141 -1.07 -5.64 5.93
N VAL A 142 0.10 -5.61 6.56
CA VAL A 142 0.76 -4.36 6.97
C VAL A 142 1.89 -4.07 5.99
N THR A 143 1.91 -2.87 5.44
CA THR A 143 2.97 -2.38 4.56
C THR A 143 3.08 -0.86 4.63
N HIS A 144 4.26 -0.33 4.35
CA HIS A 144 4.48 1.09 4.10
C HIS A 144 4.49 1.42 2.59
N ASP A 145 4.39 0.43 1.71
CA ASP A 145 4.36 0.60 0.25
C ASP A 145 2.91 0.72 -0.24
N GLN A 146 2.56 1.89 -0.79
CA GLN A 146 1.21 2.18 -1.30
C GLN A 146 0.84 1.30 -2.49
N ALA A 147 1.82 0.96 -3.36
CA ALA A 147 1.56 0.12 -4.52
C ALA A 147 1.27 -1.33 -4.10
N GLU A 148 1.90 -1.82 -3.02
CA GLU A 148 1.57 -3.11 -2.42
C GLU A 148 0.17 -3.09 -1.84
N ALA A 149 -0.15 -2.08 -1.02
CA ALA A 149 -1.47 -1.94 -0.41
C ALA A 149 -2.57 -1.90 -1.49
N ALA A 150 -2.40 -1.08 -2.53
CA ALA A 150 -3.38 -0.94 -3.60
C ALA A 150 -3.57 -2.21 -4.44
N ALA A 151 -2.50 -3.00 -4.62
CA ALA A 151 -2.55 -4.20 -5.46
C ALA A 151 -3.07 -5.46 -4.72
N LEU A 152 -2.91 -5.50 -3.40
CA LEU A 152 -3.17 -6.70 -2.60
C LEU A 152 -4.45 -6.64 -1.79
N SER A 153 -5.05 -5.46 -1.59
CA SER A 153 -6.16 -5.31 -0.66
C SER A 153 -7.47 -4.87 -1.31
N ASP A 154 -8.60 -5.35 -0.78
CA ASP A 154 -9.93 -4.85 -1.11
C ASP A 154 -10.22 -3.51 -0.42
N ARG A 155 -9.63 -3.31 0.76
CA ARG A 155 -9.74 -2.08 1.57
C ARG A 155 -8.40 -1.77 2.23
N ILE A 156 -8.07 -0.48 2.28
CA ILE A 156 -6.88 0.03 2.95
C ILE A 156 -7.30 0.85 4.16
N ALA A 157 -6.65 0.59 5.30
CA ALA A 157 -6.71 1.42 6.48
C ALA A 157 -5.44 2.27 6.56
N ILE A 158 -5.57 3.59 6.54
CA ILE A 158 -4.46 4.52 6.76
C ILE A 158 -4.40 4.87 8.24
N MET A 159 -3.22 4.72 8.83
CA MET A 159 -2.98 4.91 10.25
C MET A 159 -1.87 5.94 10.49
N PHE A 160 -2.11 6.87 11.39
CA PHE A 160 -1.12 7.82 11.90
C PHE A 160 -1.18 7.86 13.44
N GLY A 161 -0.01 7.82 14.08
CA GLY A 161 0.08 7.93 15.53
C GLY A 161 -0.72 6.89 16.32
N GLY A 162 -0.96 5.69 15.72
CA GLY A 162 -1.77 4.63 16.33
C GLY A 162 -3.27 4.74 16.07
N GLU A 163 -3.74 5.77 15.37
CA GLU A 163 -5.15 6.00 15.06
C GLU A 163 -5.45 5.74 13.59
N ILE A 164 -6.57 5.08 13.31
CA ILE A 164 -7.06 4.88 11.93
C ILE A 164 -7.75 6.16 11.47
N ARG A 165 -7.18 6.82 10.47
CA ARG A 165 -7.69 8.07 9.89
C ARG A 165 -8.72 7.82 8.81
N GLN A 166 -8.53 6.79 7.98
CA GLN A 166 -9.46 6.45 6.90
C GLN A 166 -9.39 4.97 6.57
N VAL A 167 -10.55 4.38 6.24
CA VAL A 167 -10.66 3.01 5.69
C VAL A 167 -11.55 3.06 4.46
N ALA A 168 -10.99 2.76 3.27
CA ALA A 168 -11.75 2.75 2.02
C ALA A 168 -11.11 1.79 0.99
N LYS A 169 -11.77 1.63 -0.17
CA LYS A 169 -11.16 0.97 -1.33
C LYS A 169 -9.99 1.80 -1.86
N PRO A 170 -8.97 1.18 -2.47
CA PRO A 170 -7.79 1.91 -2.99
C PRO A 170 -8.15 3.12 -3.87
N ALA A 171 -9.07 2.95 -4.83
CA ALA A 171 -9.48 4.02 -5.71
C ALA A 171 -10.20 5.18 -4.99
N ASP A 172 -10.98 4.87 -3.96
CA ASP A 172 -11.70 5.89 -3.18
C ASP A 172 -10.76 6.67 -2.27
N LEU A 173 -9.78 6.00 -1.66
CA LEU A 173 -8.71 6.66 -0.91
C LEU A 173 -7.95 7.67 -1.76
N TYR A 174 -7.60 7.24 -2.99
CA TYR A 174 -6.87 8.11 -3.92
C TYR A 174 -7.70 9.32 -4.33
N ARG A 175 -9.01 9.13 -4.57
CA ARG A 175 -9.90 10.18 -5.07
C ARG A 175 -10.38 11.12 -3.97
N ASP A 176 -10.64 10.60 -2.76
CA ASP A 176 -11.29 11.34 -1.67
C ASP A 176 -10.59 11.12 -0.32
N PRO A 177 -9.39 11.71 -0.11
CA PRO A 177 -8.68 11.65 1.16
C PRO A 177 -9.46 12.37 2.25
N ALA A 178 -9.51 11.75 3.45
CA ALA A 178 -10.32 12.24 4.57
C ALA A 178 -9.79 13.54 5.16
N ASP A 179 -8.48 13.69 5.19
CA ASP A 179 -7.78 14.87 5.70
C ASP A 179 -6.48 15.13 4.93
N LEU A 180 -5.81 16.23 5.27
CA LEU A 180 -4.60 16.67 4.60
C LEU A 180 -3.42 15.69 4.79
N ASP A 181 -3.31 15.04 5.95
CA ASP A 181 -2.23 14.08 6.22
C ASP A 181 -2.42 12.82 5.37
N VAL A 182 -3.66 12.37 5.21
CA VAL A 182 -3.99 11.27 4.28
C VAL A 182 -3.68 11.68 2.83
N ALA A 183 -4.01 12.91 2.44
CA ALA A 183 -3.71 13.42 1.11
C ALA A 183 -2.21 13.48 0.84
N ARG A 184 -1.41 13.99 1.80
CA ARG A 184 0.06 14.03 1.74
C ARG A 184 0.67 12.65 1.63
N PHE A 185 0.20 11.72 2.45
CA PHE A 185 0.68 10.34 2.42
C PHE A 185 0.44 9.68 1.06
N LEU A 186 -0.72 9.91 0.44
CA LEU A 186 -1.10 9.29 -0.84
C LEU A 186 -0.55 10.00 -2.07
N ALA A 187 -0.11 11.25 -1.95
CA ALA A 187 0.41 12.05 -3.06
C ALA A 187 1.94 11.89 -3.14
N GLN A 188 2.39 10.83 -3.80
CA GLN A 188 3.82 10.64 -4.07
C GLN A 188 4.14 10.95 -5.53
N PRO A 189 5.27 11.63 -5.79
CA PRO A 189 6.24 12.13 -4.81
C PRO A 189 5.87 13.48 -4.16
N PHE A 190 4.84 14.19 -4.66
CA PHE A 190 4.51 15.54 -4.20
C PHE A 190 3.01 15.76 -4.06
N LEU A 191 2.62 16.62 -3.10
CA LEU A 191 1.32 17.24 -3.01
C LEU A 191 1.51 18.76 -3.13
N ASN A 192 0.78 19.41 -4.01
CA ASN A 192 0.72 20.86 -4.04
C ASN A 192 -0.23 21.35 -2.95
N GLU A 193 0.22 22.32 -2.17
CA GLU A 193 -0.56 22.92 -1.09
C GLU A 193 -0.51 24.44 -1.19
N LEU A 194 -1.65 25.06 -1.02
CA LEU A 194 -1.77 26.52 -0.97
C LEU A 194 -2.62 26.91 0.23
N ALA A 195 -2.02 27.66 1.15
CA ALA A 195 -2.76 28.21 2.28
C ALA A 195 -3.72 29.29 1.81
N VAL A 196 -4.96 29.18 2.26
CA VAL A 196 -6.06 30.11 1.93
C VAL A 196 -6.55 30.74 3.21
N THR A 197 -6.56 32.08 3.24
CA THR A 197 -7.03 32.86 4.38
C THR A 197 -8.36 33.55 4.07
N GLY A 198 -9.28 33.51 5.02
CA GLY A 198 -10.57 34.22 4.95
C GLY A 198 -11.71 33.44 4.28
N PRO A 199 -12.91 34.04 4.22
CA PRO A 199 -14.09 33.38 3.70
C PRO A 199 -14.03 33.20 2.19
N ILE A 200 -14.35 32.00 1.71
CA ILE A 200 -14.39 31.65 0.31
C ILE A 200 -15.78 31.90 -0.25
N GLY A 201 -16.06 33.13 -0.59
CA GLY A 201 -17.35 33.57 -1.16
C GLY A 201 -17.37 33.42 -2.70
N GLY A 202 -17.70 32.21 -3.20
CA GLY A 202 -17.92 32.02 -4.63
C GLY A 202 -16.64 31.80 -5.48
N GLY A 203 -15.50 31.55 -4.87
CA GLY A 203 -14.22 31.23 -5.51
C GLY A 203 -13.03 31.68 -4.66
N LEU A 204 -11.91 30.99 -4.85
CA LEU A 204 -10.65 31.32 -4.22
C LEU A 204 -9.92 32.33 -5.10
N THR A 205 -9.53 33.48 -4.54
CA THR A 205 -8.66 34.45 -5.23
C THR A 205 -7.22 34.22 -4.79
N VAL A 206 -6.34 33.94 -5.75
CA VAL A 206 -4.91 33.76 -5.53
C VAL A 206 -4.19 34.73 -6.46
N GLY A 207 -3.55 35.77 -5.91
CA GLY A 207 -3.06 36.87 -6.71
C GLY A 207 -4.18 37.54 -7.51
N ASN A 208 -3.99 37.68 -8.81
CA ASN A 208 -4.98 38.19 -9.76
C ASN A 208 -5.93 37.12 -10.33
N SER A 209 -5.73 35.86 -9.96
CA SER A 209 -6.46 34.72 -10.50
C SER A 209 -7.58 34.25 -9.56
N ARG A 210 -8.74 33.95 -10.12
CA ARG A 210 -9.89 33.41 -9.38
C ARG A 210 -10.05 31.93 -9.71
N ILE A 211 -9.77 31.08 -8.72
CA ILE A 211 -9.94 29.62 -8.82
C ILE A 211 -11.27 29.26 -8.14
N ILE A 212 -12.17 28.60 -8.86
CA ILE A 212 -13.45 28.14 -8.32
C ILE A 212 -13.28 26.69 -7.90
N ILE A 213 -13.31 26.43 -6.60
CA ILE A 213 -13.21 25.07 -6.05
C ILE A 213 -14.53 24.73 -5.39
N ARG A 214 -15.22 23.72 -5.93
CA ARG A 214 -16.56 23.35 -5.48
C ARG A 214 -16.61 22.95 -4.01
N ASP A 215 -15.60 22.22 -3.52
CA ASP A 215 -15.52 21.76 -2.13
C ASP A 215 -15.31 22.91 -1.13
N ALA A 216 -14.83 24.06 -1.60
CA ALA A 216 -14.59 25.24 -0.77
C ALA A 216 -15.77 26.22 -0.77
N LEU A 217 -16.76 26.02 -1.64
CA LEU A 217 -17.91 26.92 -1.76
C LEU A 217 -18.71 26.95 -0.45
N GLY A 218 -18.81 28.13 0.15
CA GLY A 218 -19.53 28.36 1.40
C GLY A 218 -18.69 28.22 2.67
N SER A 219 -17.40 27.84 2.59
CA SER A 219 -16.53 27.89 3.76
C SER A 219 -16.33 29.32 4.22
N ARG A 220 -16.57 29.57 5.52
CA ARG A 220 -16.35 30.87 6.16
C ARG A 220 -14.96 31.01 6.77
N GLU A 221 -14.23 29.90 6.83
CA GLU A 221 -12.91 29.81 7.42
C GLU A 221 -11.87 29.53 6.33
N GLY A 222 -10.65 30.00 6.55
CA GLY A 222 -9.50 29.65 5.73
C GLY A 222 -9.17 28.16 5.83
N GLY A 223 -8.22 27.72 5.03
CA GLY A 223 -7.81 26.31 4.98
C GLY A 223 -6.67 26.10 4.00
N THR A 224 -6.50 24.85 3.58
CA THR A 224 -5.50 24.46 2.59
C THR A 224 -6.19 23.94 1.33
N LEU A 225 -5.90 24.56 0.21
CA LEU A 225 -6.14 23.99 -1.11
C LEU A 225 -5.03 23.01 -1.42
N ALA A 226 -5.38 21.78 -1.80
CA ALA A 226 -4.41 20.77 -2.19
C ALA A 226 -4.79 20.08 -3.51
N PHE A 227 -3.79 19.79 -4.33
CA PHE A 227 -3.96 19.06 -5.59
C PHE A 227 -2.70 18.32 -5.97
N ARG A 228 -2.86 17.25 -6.75
CA ARG A 228 -1.71 16.47 -7.23
C ARG A 228 -1.07 17.11 -8.45
N PRO A 229 0.23 16.83 -8.72
CA PRO A 229 0.95 17.34 -9.90
C PRO A 229 0.26 17.03 -11.24
N GLU A 230 -0.42 15.90 -11.33
CA GLU A 230 -1.16 15.47 -12.53
C GLU A 230 -2.55 16.12 -12.69
N HIS A 231 -2.99 16.87 -11.69
CA HIS A 231 -4.27 17.61 -11.70
C HIS A 231 -4.10 19.09 -12.00
N ALA A 232 -2.91 19.47 -12.46
CA ALA A 232 -2.63 20.80 -12.93
C ALA A 232 -1.99 20.77 -14.31
N SER A 233 -2.17 21.83 -15.08
CA SER A 233 -1.65 21.96 -16.44
C SER A 233 -0.96 23.29 -16.62
N LEU A 234 0.14 23.28 -17.37
CA LEU A 234 0.79 24.52 -17.82
C LEU A 234 0.08 25.02 -19.09
N VAL A 235 -0.32 26.28 -19.08
CA VAL A 235 -1.09 26.94 -20.12
C VAL A 235 -0.46 28.28 -20.50
N CYS A 236 -1.05 28.99 -21.49
CA CYS A 236 -0.59 30.35 -21.81
C CYS A 236 -0.74 31.27 -20.60
N PRO A 237 0.20 32.22 -20.39
CA PRO A 237 0.15 33.13 -19.25
C PRO A 237 -1.15 33.94 -19.14
N ASP A 238 -1.72 34.32 -20.30
CA ASP A 238 -2.91 35.18 -20.39
C ASP A 238 -4.24 34.39 -20.33
N GLN A 239 -4.21 33.07 -20.06
CA GLN A 239 -5.44 32.29 -19.97
C GLN A 239 -6.28 32.73 -18.77
N PRO A 240 -7.56 33.10 -18.99
CA PRO A 240 -8.42 33.52 -17.89
C PRO A 240 -8.54 32.44 -16.80
N GLY A 241 -8.31 32.82 -15.53
CA GLY A 241 -8.39 31.91 -14.39
C GLY A 241 -7.10 31.14 -14.07
N ALA A 242 -6.11 31.17 -14.95
CA ALA A 242 -4.81 30.55 -14.67
C ALA A 242 -3.98 31.39 -13.70
N LEU A 243 -3.25 30.70 -12.82
CA LEU A 243 -2.33 31.33 -11.89
C LEU A 243 -1.00 31.62 -12.61
N GLN A 244 -0.48 32.83 -12.47
CA GLN A 244 0.81 33.17 -13.03
C GLN A 244 1.93 32.46 -12.27
N VAL A 245 2.76 31.73 -13.02
CA VAL A 245 3.90 30.98 -12.48
C VAL A 245 5.13 31.12 -13.37
N GLN A 246 6.31 31.03 -12.78
CA GLN A 246 7.58 31.00 -13.47
C GLN A 246 8.28 29.67 -13.28
N VAL A 247 8.74 29.04 -14.36
CA VAL A 247 9.48 27.76 -14.31
C VAL A 247 10.80 27.96 -13.56
N ALA A 248 10.93 27.34 -12.39
CA ALA A 248 12.13 27.36 -11.58
C ALA A 248 13.12 26.28 -12.04
N ARG A 249 12.65 25.03 -12.16
CA ARG A 249 13.47 23.88 -12.58
C ARG A 249 12.60 22.75 -13.12
N ILE A 250 13.23 21.83 -13.84
CA ILE A 250 12.59 20.66 -14.43
C ILE A 250 13.38 19.41 -14.03
N GLU A 251 12.68 18.39 -13.51
CA GLU A 251 13.24 17.09 -13.17
C GLU A 251 12.65 16.02 -14.07
N TYR A 252 13.50 15.26 -14.77
CA TYR A 252 13.06 14.18 -15.64
C TYR A 252 12.94 12.87 -14.88
N ALA A 253 11.82 12.15 -15.05
CA ALA A 253 11.51 10.89 -14.42
C ALA A 253 10.99 9.87 -15.46
N GLY A 254 11.89 9.41 -16.32
CA GLY A 254 11.57 8.49 -17.41
C GLY A 254 10.72 9.14 -18.49
N THR A 255 9.49 8.67 -18.68
CA THR A 255 8.53 9.21 -19.67
C THR A 255 7.85 10.50 -19.21
N ASP A 256 7.93 10.80 -17.91
CA ASP A 256 7.37 11.97 -17.29
C ASP A 256 8.46 12.98 -16.91
N ALA A 257 8.06 14.21 -16.64
CA ALA A 257 8.88 15.23 -16.01
C ALA A 257 8.05 16.01 -14.98
N TYR A 258 8.72 16.46 -13.93
CA TYR A 258 8.16 17.33 -12.91
C TYR A 258 8.69 18.75 -13.11
N VAL A 259 7.79 19.68 -13.38
CA VAL A 259 8.10 21.11 -13.49
C VAL A 259 7.81 21.76 -12.15
N PHE A 260 8.85 22.35 -11.56
CA PHE A 260 8.74 23.16 -10.36
C PHE A 260 8.57 24.61 -10.80
N ALA A 261 7.46 25.21 -10.42
CA ALA A 261 7.09 26.55 -10.85
C ALA A 261 6.76 27.43 -9.63
N ASP A 262 7.38 28.59 -9.56
CA ASP A 262 7.18 29.57 -8.50
C ASP A 262 6.02 30.48 -8.89
N ALA A 263 5.05 30.65 -7.98
CA ALA A 263 3.96 31.60 -8.15
C ALA A 263 4.26 32.95 -7.47
N GLU A 264 3.68 34.03 -7.98
CA GLU A 264 3.81 35.38 -7.40
C GLU A 264 3.40 35.43 -5.91
N VAL A 265 2.54 34.53 -5.48
CA VAL A 265 2.08 34.42 -4.07
C VAL A 265 3.10 33.79 -3.13
N GLY A 266 4.33 33.54 -3.60
CA GLY A 266 5.39 32.91 -2.80
C GLY A 266 5.24 31.41 -2.59
N ALA A 267 4.33 30.74 -3.32
CA ALA A 267 4.18 29.31 -3.32
C ALA A 267 4.91 28.68 -4.51
N GLN A 268 5.50 27.50 -4.31
CA GLN A 268 6.05 26.69 -5.38
C GLN A 268 5.12 25.52 -5.66
N PHE A 269 4.80 25.31 -6.93
CA PHE A 269 3.98 24.19 -7.39
C PHE A 269 4.78 23.21 -8.22
N VAL A 270 4.39 21.96 -8.15
CA VAL A 270 4.96 20.86 -8.95
C VAL A 270 3.92 20.36 -9.93
N ILE A 271 4.24 20.36 -11.20
CA ILE A 271 3.35 19.94 -12.27
C ILE A 271 3.96 18.74 -12.99
N ARG A 272 3.19 17.66 -13.17
CA ARG A 272 3.62 16.50 -13.95
C ARG A 272 3.21 16.69 -15.40
N ILE A 273 4.20 16.60 -16.29
CA ILE A 273 4.01 16.64 -17.74
C ILE A 273 4.78 15.51 -18.40
N THR A 274 4.57 15.28 -19.69
CA THR A 274 5.41 14.33 -20.43
C THR A 274 6.82 14.86 -20.63
N ALA A 275 7.82 13.98 -20.63
CA ALA A 275 9.22 14.34 -20.88
C ALA A 275 9.39 15.07 -22.23
N GLU A 276 8.60 14.70 -23.25
CA GLU A 276 8.58 15.37 -24.56
C GLU A 276 8.18 16.85 -24.42
N ARG A 277 7.08 17.12 -23.71
CA ARG A 277 6.63 18.52 -23.48
C ARG A 277 7.64 19.32 -22.67
N ALA A 278 8.31 18.68 -21.72
CA ALA A 278 9.32 19.32 -20.88
C ALA A 278 10.52 19.83 -21.68
N GLN A 279 10.87 19.22 -22.83
CA GLN A 279 11.98 19.64 -23.68
C GLN A 279 11.74 21.02 -24.32
N SER A 280 10.49 21.42 -24.47
CA SER A 280 10.13 22.74 -25.03
C SER A 280 10.16 23.88 -23.99
N LEU A 281 10.23 23.55 -22.68
CA LEU A 281 10.23 24.53 -21.60
C LEU A 281 11.64 24.99 -21.23
N ARG A 282 11.73 26.24 -20.77
CA ARG A 282 12.99 26.82 -20.29
C ARG A 282 12.85 27.32 -18.85
N GLY A 283 13.94 27.24 -18.09
CA GLY A 283 14.01 27.89 -16.79
C GLY A 283 13.79 29.40 -16.93
N GLY A 284 13.03 30.00 -16.03
CA GLY A 284 12.64 31.39 -16.07
C GLY A 284 11.46 31.74 -16.98
N GLU A 285 10.90 30.76 -17.70
CA GLU A 285 9.73 30.98 -18.57
C GLU A 285 8.48 31.26 -17.74
N SER A 286 7.73 32.30 -18.11
CA SER A 286 6.44 32.63 -17.48
C SER A 286 5.31 31.92 -18.16
N LEU A 287 4.49 31.21 -17.39
CA LEU A 287 3.36 30.39 -17.84
C LEU A 287 2.14 30.60 -16.94
N GLY A 288 0.99 30.15 -17.40
CA GLY A 288 -0.20 29.99 -16.58
C GLY A 288 -0.28 28.60 -15.99
N LEU A 289 -0.72 28.49 -14.73
CA LEU A 289 -1.06 27.23 -14.08
C LEU A 289 -2.58 27.13 -14.00
N ASP A 290 -3.14 26.15 -14.68
CA ASP A 290 -4.56 25.79 -14.60
C ASP A 290 -4.72 24.56 -13.70
N ILE A 291 -5.57 24.70 -12.67
CA ILE A 291 -5.82 23.66 -11.68
C ILE A 291 -7.19 23.04 -11.93
N ASP A 292 -7.24 21.71 -12.13
CA ASP A 292 -8.49 20.97 -12.27
C ASP A 292 -9.30 21.08 -10.95
N SER A 293 -10.24 21.99 -10.94
CA SER A 293 -11.07 22.30 -9.76
C SER A 293 -11.95 21.13 -9.30
N GLU A 294 -12.19 20.13 -10.17
CA GLU A 294 -12.96 18.94 -9.80
C GLU A 294 -12.12 17.89 -9.08
N LYS A 295 -10.80 17.98 -9.23
CA LYS A 295 -9.82 17.06 -8.64
C LYS A 295 -8.98 17.68 -7.53
N ALA A 296 -9.14 18.98 -7.30
CA ALA A 296 -8.53 19.66 -6.17
C ALA A 296 -9.39 19.47 -4.91
N TRP A 297 -8.73 19.48 -3.77
CA TRP A 297 -9.37 19.35 -2.45
C TRP A 297 -9.20 20.60 -1.63
N PHE A 298 -10.20 20.94 -0.83
CA PHE A 298 -10.10 21.95 0.17
C PHE A 298 -10.21 21.34 1.57
N PHE A 299 -9.22 21.61 2.41
CA PHE A 299 -9.16 21.19 3.80
C PHE A 299 -9.32 22.40 4.70
N PRO A 300 -10.47 22.57 5.39
CA PRO A 300 -10.70 23.68 6.31
C PRO A 300 -9.71 23.68 7.47
N SER A 301 -9.39 24.85 8.02
CA SER A 301 -8.46 25.00 9.16
C SER A 301 -8.93 24.29 10.43
N ASN A 302 -10.24 24.06 10.59
CA ASN A 302 -10.83 23.30 11.70
C ASN A 302 -10.71 21.77 11.54
N GLY A 303 -10.05 21.28 10.48
CA GLY A 303 -9.75 19.86 10.25
C GLY A 303 -10.91 19.00 9.77
N SER A 304 -12.14 19.53 9.69
CA SER A 304 -13.30 18.77 9.22
C SER A 304 -13.60 19.06 7.76
N ARG A 305 -13.10 18.21 6.86
CA ARG A 305 -13.51 18.27 5.45
C ARG A 305 -14.96 17.81 5.31
N GLN A 306 -15.80 18.62 4.68
CA GLN A 306 -17.10 18.16 4.21
C GLN A 306 -16.85 17.20 3.06
N ARG A 307 -17.01 15.90 3.32
CA ARG A 307 -16.93 14.88 2.28
C ARG A 307 -18.07 15.08 1.29
N ARG A 308 -17.79 14.94 0.01
CA ARG A 308 -18.85 14.79 -0.99
C ARG A 308 -19.64 13.55 -0.60
N ASP A 309 -20.93 13.70 -0.32
CA ASP A 309 -21.86 12.60 -0.09
C ASP A 309 -21.96 11.79 -1.41
N HIS A 310 -21.01 10.93 -1.63
CA HIS A 310 -21.19 9.82 -2.55
C HIS A 310 -21.90 8.73 -1.76
N SER A 311 -23.23 8.79 -1.74
CA SER A 311 -24.09 7.69 -1.32
C SER A 311 -23.79 6.47 -2.22
N TRP A 312 -22.77 5.72 -1.87
CA TRP A 312 -22.58 4.37 -2.39
C TRP A 312 -23.40 3.47 -1.48
N ALA A 313 -24.68 3.30 -1.86
CA ALA A 313 -25.48 2.20 -1.41
C ALA A 313 -24.79 0.89 -1.79
N ALA A 314 -24.73 -0.02 -0.80
CA ALA A 314 -24.54 -1.46 -0.75
C ALA A 314 -23.60 -2.13 -1.76
#